data_0dd8ed1f16265f66911a13e8239e83c1
#
_entry.id   0dd8ed1f16265f66911a13e8239e83c1
#
_cell.length_a   1.000
_cell.length_b   1.000
_cell.length_c   1.000
_cell.angle_alpha   90.00
_cell.angle_beta   90.00
_cell.angle_gamma   90.00
#
_symmetry.space_group_name_H-M   'P 1'
#
loop_
_entity.id
_entity.type
_entity.pdbx_description
1 polymer ?
#
loop_
_entity_poly.entity_id
_entity_poly.type
_entity_poly.pdbx_seq_one_letter_code
_entity_poly.pdbx_strand_id
1 'polypeptide(L)'
;IEALKDEIAKMQRELSKEKDENGIARLPIDRVFSLTGFGTVVTGTLLSGKIQKGESFCIYPSQKECKVRNIQVHEKDQDRCSAGQRVALNLVGVKKEDLHRGAVIAPQGSMKNTDRIDVRMSVLKDSSRTLTNRERLHLFTGTSEVLCRAVLLDQEEIAPGQSGFCQLLLEEEIVVKRGDHFIVRFYSPLETVGGGVILEPNPKKKKRFHEDVIEELEQKESGSLADVCALHIQSEMLMTLTKLTQLMSHSKEEILPYLEELEQEGKIIKIDMKREIYYWHIANKSAFEEELKVRLLKYHQNYPYRFGMKKAEVYHSLMKQIKPNVFE
;
A
#
# COMPACT_ATOMS: atom_id res chain seq x y z
N ILE A 1 4.53 21.31 37.46
CA ILE A 1 3.36 21.03 36.61
C ILE A 1 3.31 22.02 35.43
N GLU A 2 3.54 23.35 35.65
CA GLU A 2 3.51 24.33 34.56
C GLU A 2 4.62 24.08 33.52
N ALA A 3 5.87 23.88 33.94
CA ALA A 3 6.98 23.55 33.06
C ALA A 3 6.69 22.29 32.19
N LEU A 4 5.98 21.30 32.73
CA LEU A 4 5.56 20.13 31.97
C LEU A 4 4.47 20.47 30.92
N LYS A 5 3.54 21.35 31.28
CA LYS A 5 2.53 21.84 30.34
C LYS A 5 3.15 22.64 29.19
N ASP A 6 4.14 23.49 29.52
CA ASP A 6 4.85 24.30 28.52
C ASP A 6 5.66 23.41 27.58
N GLU A 7 6.31 22.35 28.07
CA GLU A 7 7.04 21.41 27.23
C GLU A 7 6.09 20.56 26.35
N ILE A 8 4.96 20.12 26.90
CA ILE A 8 3.92 19.44 26.11
C ILE A 8 3.37 20.36 25.00
N ALA A 9 3.11 21.65 25.35
CA ALA A 9 2.62 22.62 24.36
C ALA A 9 3.66 22.91 23.26
N LYS A 10 4.95 22.94 23.60
CA LYS A 10 6.06 23.08 22.65
C LYS A 10 6.15 21.86 21.76
N MET A 11 6.18 20.66 22.32
CA MET A 11 6.17 19.40 21.57
C MET A 11 4.94 19.31 20.64
N GLN A 12 3.78 19.74 21.10
CA GLN A 12 2.56 19.73 20.29
C GLN A 12 2.67 20.67 19.06
N ARG A 13 3.35 21.81 19.17
CA ARG A 13 3.61 22.72 18.04
C ARG A 13 4.64 22.14 17.06
N GLU A 14 5.69 21.51 17.58
CA GLU A 14 6.77 20.91 16.79
C GLU A 14 6.32 19.60 16.12
N LEU A 15 5.43 18.84 16.77
CA LEU A 15 4.93 17.54 16.30
C LEU A 15 3.53 17.62 15.66
N SER A 16 3.01 18.82 15.36
CA SER A 16 1.75 18.96 14.65
C SER A 16 1.90 18.41 13.22
N LYS A 17 2.03 17.08 13.12
CA LYS A 17 1.74 16.39 11.86
C LYS A 17 0.30 16.72 11.51
N GLU A 18 0.10 17.35 10.38
CA GLU A 18 -1.25 17.53 9.84
C GLU A 18 -1.94 16.17 9.85
N LYS A 19 -3.07 16.12 10.55
CA LYS A 19 -3.89 14.91 10.55
C LYS A 19 -4.33 14.69 9.11
N ASP A 20 -4.10 13.51 8.59
CA ASP A 20 -4.50 13.12 7.23
C ASP A 20 -6.04 13.02 7.13
N GLU A 21 -6.73 14.15 7.26
CA GLU A 21 -8.18 14.22 7.22
C GLU A 21 -8.75 14.09 5.80
N ASN A 22 -7.91 14.29 4.79
CA ASN A 22 -8.31 14.23 3.37
C ASN A 22 -7.99 12.87 2.74
N GLY A 23 -7.20 12.05 3.42
CA GLY A 23 -6.86 10.71 2.98
C GLY A 23 -8.05 9.73 3.04
N ILE A 24 -7.80 8.52 2.56
CA ILE A 24 -8.76 7.41 2.65
C ILE A 24 -9.03 7.09 4.12
N ALA A 25 -10.32 7.02 4.50
CA ALA A 25 -10.71 6.61 5.85
C ALA A 25 -10.16 5.21 6.16
N ARG A 26 -9.36 5.10 7.24
CA ARG A 26 -8.73 3.84 7.65
C ARG A 26 -8.77 3.67 9.16
N LEU A 27 -9.54 2.69 9.61
CA LEU A 27 -9.74 2.41 11.03
C LEU A 27 -9.35 0.95 11.34
N PRO A 28 -8.15 0.69 11.87
CA PRO A 28 -7.79 -0.60 12.43
C PRO A 28 -8.62 -0.91 13.67
N ILE A 29 -9.24 -2.08 13.69
CA ILE A 29 -10.09 -2.54 14.80
C ILE A 29 -9.21 -3.06 15.94
N ASP A 30 -9.39 -2.51 17.15
CA ASP A 30 -8.69 -2.98 18.34
C ASP A 30 -9.58 -3.85 19.25
N ARG A 31 -10.92 -3.65 19.23
CA ARG A 31 -11.87 -4.45 19.99
C ARG A 31 -13.19 -4.62 19.23
N VAL A 32 -13.85 -5.75 19.48
CA VAL A 32 -15.15 -6.07 18.93
C VAL A 32 -16.10 -6.48 20.06
N PHE A 33 -17.24 -5.83 20.12
CA PHE A 33 -18.29 -6.11 21.11
C PHE A 33 -19.61 -6.47 20.43
N SER A 34 -20.43 -7.25 21.11
CA SER A 34 -21.83 -7.41 20.80
C SER A 34 -22.64 -6.83 21.96
N LEU A 35 -23.43 -5.80 21.69
CA LEU A 35 -24.28 -5.16 22.68
C LEU A 35 -25.74 -5.50 22.40
N THR A 36 -26.45 -6.02 23.44
CA THR A 36 -27.87 -6.36 23.34
C THR A 36 -28.69 -5.14 22.92
N GLY A 37 -29.47 -5.27 21.85
CA GLY A 37 -30.28 -4.18 21.27
C GLY A 37 -29.51 -3.21 20.34
N PHE A 38 -28.21 -3.18 20.36
CA PHE A 38 -27.39 -2.29 19.52
C PHE A 38 -26.66 -3.02 18.38
N GLY A 39 -26.42 -4.34 18.51
CA GLY A 39 -25.71 -5.13 17.52
C GLY A 39 -24.20 -5.11 17.69
N THR A 40 -23.45 -5.13 16.58
CA THR A 40 -22.01 -5.22 16.58
C THR A 40 -21.36 -3.83 16.70
N VAL A 41 -20.50 -3.68 17.68
CA VAL A 41 -19.73 -2.44 17.92
C VAL A 41 -18.24 -2.74 17.85
N VAL A 42 -17.49 -1.92 17.15
CA VAL A 42 -16.03 -1.98 17.09
C VAL A 42 -15.41 -0.71 17.62
N THR A 43 -14.20 -0.82 18.17
CA THR A 43 -13.41 0.36 18.53
C THR A 43 -12.09 0.34 17.80
N GLY A 44 -11.53 1.54 17.58
CA GLY A 44 -10.24 1.75 16.94
C GLY A 44 -9.86 3.23 16.92
N THR A 45 -8.66 3.51 16.45
CA THR A 45 -8.24 4.88 16.15
C THR A 45 -8.32 5.11 14.64
N LEU A 46 -9.05 6.12 14.21
CA LEU A 46 -9.11 6.51 12.80
C LEU A 46 -7.75 7.10 12.40
N LEU A 47 -6.98 6.37 11.57
CA LEU A 47 -5.63 6.76 11.19
C LEU A 47 -5.62 7.85 10.13
N SER A 48 -6.57 7.81 9.19
CA SER A 48 -6.71 8.76 8.08
C SER A 48 -8.17 8.93 7.70
N GLY A 49 -8.49 10.02 7.01
CA GLY A 49 -9.80 10.32 6.46
C GLY A 49 -10.86 10.69 7.48
N LYS A 50 -12.11 10.58 7.05
CA LYS A 50 -13.32 10.87 7.82
C LYS A 50 -14.33 9.75 7.64
N ILE A 51 -15.14 9.51 8.66
CA ILE A 51 -16.28 8.57 8.62
C ILE A 51 -17.53 9.32 9.03
N GLN A 52 -18.62 9.17 8.27
CA GLN A 52 -19.91 9.74 8.57
C GLN A 52 -20.92 8.64 8.88
N LYS A 53 -21.88 8.95 9.73
CA LYS A 53 -23.03 8.10 10.02
C LYS A 53 -23.82 7.83 8.75
N GLY A 54 -24.16 6.57 8.52
CA GLY A 54 -24.88 6.13 7.33
C GLY A 54 -24.03 5.73 6.14
N GLU A 55 -22.71 5.96 6.17
CA GLU A 55 -21.79 5.52 5.12
C GLU A 55 -21.55 4.00 5.15
N SER A 56 -21.22 3.47 3.97
CA SER A 56 -20.86 2.07 3.78
C SER A 56 -19.35 1.92 3.63
N PHE A 57 -18.81 0.88 4.27
CA PHE A 57 -17.41 0.53 4.29
C PHE A 57 -17.20 -0.95 4.01
N CYS A 58 -15.96 -1.32 3.80
CA CYS A 58 -15.50 -2.70 3.66
C CYS A 58 -14.58 -3.05 4.83
N ILE A 59 -14.67 -4.29 5.30
CA ILE A 59 -13.83 -4.86 6.34
C ILE A 59 -12.74 -5.69 5.67
N TYR A 60 -11.51 -5.30 5.84
CA TYR A 60 -10.35 -6.01 5.29
C TYR A 60 -9.68 -6.89 6.35
N PRO A 61 -9.12 -8.06 5.99
CA PRO A 61 -9.01 -8.63 4.65
C PRO A 61 -10.25 -9.39 4.14
N SER A 62 -11.30 -9.58 4.95
CA SER A 62 -12.48 -10.40 4.62
C SER A 62 -13.31 -9.86 3.44
N GLN A 63 -13.18 -8.59 3.12
CA GLN A 63 -13.93 -7.85 2.09
C GLN A 63 -15.47 -7.84 2.32
N LYS A 64 -15.91 -8.03 3.57
CA LYS A 64 -17.33 -7.94 3.93
C LYS A 64 -17.77 -6.48 4.01
N GLU A 65 -18.92 -6.19 3.42
CA GLU A 65 -19.52 -4.86 3.49
C GLU A 65 -20.22 -4.63 4.84
N CYS A 66 -20.08 -3.42 5.35
CA CYS A 66 -20.77 -2.96 6.55
C CYS A 66 -21.24 -1.52 6.37
N LYS A 67 -22.23 -1.13 7.16
CA LYS A 67 -22.74 0.24 7.21
C LYS A 67 -22.61 0.80 8.62
N VAL A 68 -22.14 2.03 8.75
CA VAL A 68 -22.00 2.75 10.02
C VAL A 68 -23.38 3.24 10.47
N ARG A 69 -23.91 2.66 11.54
CA ARG A 69 -25.21 3.03 12.11
C ARG A 69 -25.08 4.18 13.10
N ASN A 70 -24.05 4.16 13.93
CA ASN A 70 -23.77 5.22 14.92
C ASN A 70 -22.27 5.35 15.16
N ILE A 71 -21.84 6.54 15.57
CA ILE A 71 -20.46 6.89 15.87
C ILE A 71 -20.42 7.47 17.28
N GLN A 72 -19.47 7.03 18.10
CA GLN A 72 -19.19 7.62 19.40
C GLN A 72 -17.73 8.02 19.49
N VAL A 73 -17.50 9.26 19.95
CA VAL A 73 -16.18 9.82 20.25
C VAL A 73 -16.22 10.35 21.69
N HIS A 74 -15.32 9.89 22.54
CA HIS A 74 -15.30 10.24 23.97
C HIS A 74 -16.67 10.02 24.67
N GLU A 75 -17.30 8.85 24.40
CA GLU A 75 -18.60 8.45 24.96
C GLU A 75 -19.80 9.32 24.54
N LYS A 76 -19.60 10.22 23.56
CA LYS A 76 -20.65 11.08 23.00
C LYS A 76 -20.97 10.67 21.58
N ASP A 77 -22.27 10.60 21.28
CA ASP A 77 -22.73 10.36 19.90
C ASP A 77 -22.34 11.54 19.00
N GLN A 78 -21.85 11.21 17.81
CA GLN A 78 -21.42 12.14 16.79
C GLN A 78 -21.95 11.70 15.42
N ASP A 79 -22.19 12.65 14.52
CA ASP A 79 -22.56 12.34 13.14
C ASP A 79 -21.35 12.02 12.27
N ARG A 80 -20.16 12.46 12.69
CA ARG A 80 -18.90 12.23 11.97
C ARG A 80 -17.71 12.12 12.93
N CYS A 81 -16.65 11.45 12.47
CA CYS A 81 -15.34 11.46 13.11
C CYS A 81 -14.24 11.68 12.09
N SER A 82 -13.06 12.12 12.54
CA SER A 82 -11.90 12.42 11.71
C SER A 82 -10.62 11.77 12.22
N ALA A 83 -9.59 11.79 11.38
CA ALA A 83 -8.28 11.22 11.67
C ALA A 83 -7.72 11.65 13.02
N GLY A 84 -7.06 10.73 13.73
CA GLY A 84 -6.49 10.92 15.06
C GLY A 84 -7.47 10.72 16.21
N GLN A 85 -8.75 10.50 15.95
CA GLN A 85 -9.75 10.23 17.00
C GLN A 85 -9.85 8.74 17.31
N ARG A 86 -9.98 8.41 18.60
CA ARG A 86 -10.42 7.09 19.04
C ARG A 86 -11.92 7.04 19.01
N VAL A 87 -12.46 6.07 18.29
CA VAL A 87 -13.89 6.00 18.00
C VAL A 87 -14.49 4.62 18.31
N ALA A 88 -15.77 4.59 18.61
CA ALA A 88 -16.59 3.39 18.60
C ALA A 88 -17.61 3.51 17.46
N LEU A 89 -17.64 2.49 16.59
CA LEU A 89 -18.58 2.41 15.48
C LEU A 89 -19.57 1.27 15.72
N ASN A 90 -20.85 1.61 15.65
CA ASN A 90 -21.91 0.60 15.58
C ASN A 90 -22.11 0.22 14.12
N LEU A 91 -21.93 -1.06 13.79
CA LEU A 91 -21.95 -1.58 12.43
C LEU A 91 -23.20 -2.42 12.17
N VAL A 92 -23.76 -2.28 10.98
CA VAL A 92 -24.87 -3.09 10.46
C VAL A 92 -24.37 -3.88 9.24
N GLY A 93 -24.94 -5.08 9.04
CA GLY A 93 -24.57 -5.96 7.93
C GLY A 93 -23.49 -6.99 8.28
N VAL A 94 -22.90 -6.90 9.50
CA VAL A 94 -21.84 -7.81 9.96
C VAL A 94 -22.12 -8.28 11.39
N LYS A 95 -21.71 -9.51 11.69
CA LYS A 95 -21.77 -10.10 13.02
C LYS A 95 -20.41 -10.01 13.70
N LYS A 96 -20.39 -10.21 15.03
CA LYS A 96 -19.15 -10.22 15.81
C LYS A 96 -18.15 -11.26 15.31
N GLU A 97 -18.63 -12.42 14.87
CA GLU A 97 -17.82 -13.54 14.35
C GLU A 97 -17.14 -13.22 13.01
N ASP A 98 -17.63 -12.20 12.31
CA ASP A 98 -17.03 -11.72 11.04
C ASP A 98 -15.86 -10.77 11.25
N LEU A 99 -15.63 -10.36 12.49
CA LEU A 99 -14.70 -9.30 12.87
C LEU A 99 -13.68 -9.82 13.89
N HIS A 100 -12.47 -9.37 13.75
CA HIS A 100 -11.39 -9.66 14.71
C HIS A 100 -10.51 -8.41 14.92
N ARG A 101 -9.75 -8.42 15.99
CA ARG A 101 -8.70 -7.45 16.19
C ARG A 101 -7.68 -7.56 15.04
N GLY A 102 -7.28 -6.42 14.46
CA GLY A 102 -6.38 -6.37 13.32
C GLY A 102 -7.09 -6.20 11.98
N ALA A 103 -8.39 -6.51 11.88
CA ALA A 103 -9.17 -6.12 10.71
C ALA A 103 -9.22 -4.60 10.56
N VAL A 104 -9.33 -4.12 9.32
CA VAL A 104 -9.33 -2.69 9.00
C VAL A 104 -10.64 -2.33 8.30
N ILE A 105 -11.30 -1.27 8.78
CA ILE A 105 -12.44 -0.65 8.10
C ILE A 105 -11.90 0.44 7.17
N ALA A 106 -12.23 0.35 5.88
CA ALA A 106 -11.90 1.33 4.86
C ALA A 106 -12.96 1.32 3.74
N PRO A 107 -13.01 2.34 2.86
CA PRO A 107 -13.91 2.34 1.71
C PRO A 107 -13.71 1.12 0.82
N GLN A 108 -14.78 0.67 0.17
CA GLN A 108 -14.71 -0.47 -0.73
C GLN A 108 -13.72 -0.23 -1.88
N GLY A 109 -12.84 -1.22 -2.14
CA GLY A 109 -11.85 -1.14 -3.21
C GLY A 109 -10.69 -0.18 -2.96
N SER A 110 -10.60 0.43 -1.76
CA SER A 110 -9.54 1.38 -1.43
C SER A 110 -8.24 0.72 -0.97
N MET A 111 -8.29 -0.54 -0.53
CA MET A 111 -7.13 -1.29 -0.06
C MET A 111 -7.06 -2.64 -0.75
N LYS A 112 -5.87 -3.22 -0.79
CA LYS A 112 -5.62 -4.54 -1.35
C LYS A 112 -5.01 -5.44 -0.30
N ASN A 113 -5.55 -6.66 -0.18
CA ASN A 113 -4.97 -7.69 0.66
C ASN A 113 -3.58 -8.09 0.15
N THR A 114 -2.69 -8.38 1.06
CA THR A 114 -1.32 -8.81 0.75
C THR A 114 -0.84 -9.92 1.68
N ASP A 115 -0.12 -10.88 1.11
CA ASP A 115 0.62 -11.95 1.81
C ASP A 115 2.11 -11.63 1.93
N ARG A 116 2.55 -10.45 1.45
CA ARG A 116 3.95 -10.00 1.50
C ARG A 116 4.06 -8.50 1.48
N ILE A 117 5.10 -7.96 2.11
CA ILE A 117 5.41 -6.54 2.14
C ILE A 117 6.92 -6.35 2.02
N ASP A 118 7.36 -5.29 1.32
CA ASP A 118 8.76 -4.86 1.34
C ASP A 118 8.94 -3.77 2.38
N VAL A 119 10.00 -3.88 3.16
CA VAL A 119 10.22 -3.03 4.32
C VAL A 119 11.68 -2.59 4.45
N ARG A 120 11.90 -1.43 5.08
CA ARG A 120 13.15 -1.11 5.73
C ARG A 120 13.10 -1.64 7.15
N MET A 121 13.95 -2.60 7.48
CA MET A 121 14.04 -3.25 8.79
C MET A 121 15.22 -2.71 9.57
N SER A 122 15.01 -2.32 10.82
CA SER A 122 16.06 -1.93 11.76
C SER A 122 16.04 -2.85 12.96
N VAL A 123 17.17 -3.47 13.29
CA VAL A 123 17.34 -4.30 14.48
C VAL A 123 17.77 -3.42 15.65
N LEU A 124 17.16 -3.60 16.80
CA LEU A 124 17.48 -2.84 18.01
C LEU A 124 18.94 -3.07 18.42
N LYS A 125 19.60 -2.03 18.95
CA LYS A 125 21.01 -2.11 19.39
C LYS A 125 21.22 -3.11 20.55
N ASP A 126 20.19 -3.26 21.38
CA ASP A 126 20.14 -4.15 22.53
C ASP A 126 19.48 -5.50 22.24
N SER A 127 19.22 -5.80 20.96
CA SER A 127 18.73 -7.13 20.56
C SER A 127 19.73 -8.21 20.97
N SER A 128 19.21 -9.29 21.54
CA SER A 128 20.02 -10.42 22.01
C SER A 128 20.67 -11.23 20.87
N ARG A 129 20.13 -11.09 19.65
CA ARG A 129 20.53 -11.89 18.48
C ARG A 129 20.50 -11.06 17.20
N THR A 130 21.28 -11.49 16.25
CA THR A 130 21.24 -11.06 14.86
C THR A 130 20.00 -11.62 14.15
N LEU A 131 19.39 -10.85 13.29
CA LEU A 131 18.29 -11.30 12.44
C LEU A 131 18.87 -12.01 11.21
N THR A 132 18.53 -13.29 11.04
CA THR A 132 19.00 -14.13 9.94
C THR A 132 17.95 -14.28 8.84
N ASN A 133 18.41 -14.67 7.64
CA ASN A 133 17.50 -14.88 6.51
C ASN A 133 16.51 -16.02 6.77
N ARG A 134 15.24 -15.79 6.44
CA ARG A 134 14.09 -16.68 6.63
C ARG A 134 13.70 -16.92 8.09
N GLU A 135 14.21 -16.14 9.02
CA GLU A 135 13.77 -16.18 10.41
C GLU A 135 12.25 -15.99 10.51
N ARG A 136 11.61 -16.79 11.36
CA ARG A 136 10.18 -16.68 11.64
C ARG A 136 9.94 -15.68 12.75
N LEU A 137 9.06 -14.72 12.53
CA LEU A 137 8.82 -13.58 13.40
C LEU A 137 7.33 -13.39 13.63
N HIS A 138 6.98 -12.77 14.76
CA HIS A 138 5.70 -12.09 14.93
C HIS A 138 5.83 -10.68 14.39
N LEU A 139 4.97 -10.30 13.47
CA LEU A 139 4.82 -8.96 12.91
C LEU A 139 3.63 -8.26 13.56
N PHE A 140 3.86 -7.06 14.07
CA PHE A 140 2.84 -6.17 14.61
C PHE A 140 2.76 -4.90 13.79
N THR A 141 1.60 -4.62 13.19
CA THR A 141 1.36 -3.36 12.47
C THR A 141 -0.08 -2.89 12.70
N GLY A 142 -0.26 -1.62 13.04
CA GLY A 142 -1.56 -1.12 13.50
C GLY A 142 -2.04 -1.90 14.71
N THR A 143 -3.14 -2.66 14.55
CA THR A 143 -3.70 -3.54 15.59
C THR A 143 -3.55 -5.03 15.23
N SER A 144 -2.98 -5.33 14.06
CA SER A 144 -2.73 -6.69 13.58
C SER A 144 -1.50 -7.32 14.24
N GLU A 145 -1.60 -8.62 14.48
CA GLU A 145 -0.49 -9.50 14.82
C GLU A 145 -0.56 -10.69 13.89
N VAL A 146 0.49 -10.90 13.07
CA VAL A 146 0.57 -12.03 12.14
C VAL A 146 1.98 -12.62 12.16
N LEU A 147 2.08 -13.90 11.86
CA LEU A 147 3.37 -14.57 11.70
C LEU A 147 3.92 -14.28 10.30
N CYS A 148 5.23 -14.10 10.22
CA CYS A 148 5.91 -13.86 8.95
C CYS A 148 7.30 -14.51 8.91
N ARG A 149 7.88 -14.56 7.70
CA ARG A 149 9.29 -14.91 7.49
C ARG A 149 10.01 -13.75 6.84
N ALA A 150 11.15 -13.35 7.43
CA ALA A 150 11.97 -12.28 6.91
C ALA A 150 12.92 -12.80 5.82
N VAL A 151 12.75 -12.36 4.59
CA VAL A 151 13.69 -12.58 3.49
C VAL A 151 14.56 -11.35 3.35
N LEU A 152 15.83 -11.46 3.74
CA LEU A 152 16.79 -10.36 3.64
C LEU A 152 17.23 -10.19 2.19
N LEU A 153 17.17 -8.97 1.64
CA LEU A 153 17.37 -8.72 0.21
C LEU A 153 18.78 -8.22 -0.14
N ASP A 154 19.40 -7.45 0.76
CA ASP A 154 20.66 -6.72 0.54
C ASP A 154 21.86 -7.29 1.32
N GLN A 155 21.62 -8.16 2.30
CA GLN A 155 22.67 -8.71 3.16
C GLN A 155 22.31 -10.12 3.66
N GLU A 156 23.29 -10.85 4.21
CA GLU A 156 23.06 -12.20 4.73
C GLU A 156 22.37 -12.20 6.09
N GLU A 157 22.67 -11.20 6.92
CA GLU A 157 22.12 -11.03 8.26
C GLU A 157 22.08 -9.54 8.63
N ILE A 158 21.19 -9.16 9.56
CA ILE A 158 21.13 -7.80 10.12
C ILE A 158 21.53 -7.88 11.60
N ALA A 159 22.72 -7.38 11.90
CA ALA A 159 23.23 -7.34 13.26
C ALA A 159 22.52 -6.29 14.12
N PRO A 160 22.58 -6.41 15.48
CA PRO A 160 22.06 -5.40 16.38
C PRO A 160 22.58 -3.98 16.05
N GLY A 161 21.65 -3.03 15.95
CA GLY A 161 21.94 -1.65 15.60
C GLY A 161 22.05 -1.37 14.08
N GLN A 162 21.94 -2.40 13.24
CA GLN A 162 21.97 -2.26 11.78
C GLN A 162 20.56 -2.25 11.16
N SER A 163 20.50 -1.87 9.90
CA SER A 163 19.27 -1.86 9.10
C SER A 163 19.50 -2.45 7.72
N GLY A 164 18.46 -3.06 7.15
CA GLY A 164 18.51 -3.65 5.81
C GLY A 164 17.14 -3.69 5.14
N PHE A 165 17.12 -4.03 3.86
CA PHE A 165 15.90 -4.26 3.10
C PHE A 165 15.43 -5.70 3.26
N CYS A 166 14.15 -5.86 3.59
CA CYS A 166 13.53 -7.16 3.76
C CYS A 166 12.23 -7.26 2.98
N GLN A 167 11.95 -8.46 2.47
CA GLN A 167 10.59 -8.84 2.09
C GLN A 167 10.03 -9.75 3.18
N LEU A 168 8.96 -9.32 3.85
CA LEU A 168 8.28 -10.13 4.86
C LEU A 168 7.18 -10.95 4.17
N LEU A 169 7.28 -12.27 4.27
CA LEU A 169 6.28 -13.22 3.78
C LEU A 169 5.34 -13.55 4.93
N LEU A 170 4.08 -13.17 4.80
CA LEU A 170 3.07 -13.26 5.84
C LEU A 170 2.37 -14.62 5.78
N GLU A 171 2.03 -15.19 6.93
CA GLU A 171 1.27 -16.46 7.01
C GLU A 171 -0.24 -16.22 6.89
N GLU A 172 -0.70 -14.96 7.05
CA GLU A 172 -2.08 -14.51 6.86
C GLU A 172 -2.11 -13.21 6.06
N GLU A 173 -3.17 -12.99 5.29
CA GLU A 173 -3.34 -11.74 4.56
C GLU A 173 -3.67 -10.58 5.49
N ILE A 174 -3.06 -9.45 5.24
CA ILE A 174 -3.35 -8.17 5.91
C ILE A 174 -3.55 -7.07 4.88
N VAL A 175 -3.94 -5.89 5.36
CA VAL A 175 -3.91 -4.65 4.58
C VAL A 175 -3.05 -3.61 5.30
N VAL A 176 -2.17 -2.98 4.55
CA VAL A 176 -1.24 -1.97 5.04
C VAL A 176 -1.05 -0.89 3.98
N LYS A 177 -0.49 0.24 4.37
CA LYS A 177 -0.14 1.36 3.49
C LYS A 177 1.37 1.60 3.54
N ARG A 178 1.95 2.15 2.46
CA ARG A 178 3.32 2.66 2.48
C ARG A 178 3.46 3.70 3.59
N GLY A 179 4.58 3.64 4.32
CA GLY A 179 4.81 4.51 5.47
C GLY A 179 4.24 4.00 6.79
N ASP A 180 3.45 2.90 6.78
CA ASP A 180 3.05 2.27 8.04
C ASP A 180 4.26 1.74 8.77
N HIS A 181 4.28 1.97 10.09
CA HIS A 181 5.28 1.41 10.98
C HIS A 181 4.90 0.00 11.42
N PHE A 182 5.92 -0.79 11.68
CA PHE A 182 5.76 -2.14 12.23
C PHE A 182 6.82 -2.44 13.28
N ILE A 183 6.53 -3.43 14.10
CA ILE A 183 7.46 -4.03 15.07
C ILE A 183 7.52 -5.53 14.79
N VAL A 184 8.70 -6.12 14.98
CA VAL A 184 8.89 -7.56 14.90
C VAL A 184 9.47 -8.13 16.19
N ARG A 185 9.01 -9.33 16.53
CA ARG A 185 9.52 -10.11 17.65
C ARG A 185 9.95 -11.49 17.17
N PHE A 186 10.98 -12.06 17.78
CA PHE A 186 11.36 -13.45 17.51
C PHE A 186 10.21 -14.39 17.87
N TYR A 187 10.08 -15.47 17.09
CA TYR A 187 9.04 -16.45 17.34
C TYR A 187 9.28 -17.17 18.69
N SER A 188 10.53 -17.50 18.99
CA SER A 188 10.93 -18.15 20.25
C SER A 188 12.42 -17.91 20.55
N PRO A 189 12.78 -17.41 21.73
CA PRO A 189 11.88 -16.77 22.70
C PRO A 189 11.23 -15.49 22.16
N LEU A 190 10.12 -15.07 22.78
CA LEU A 190 9.34 -13.90 22.34
C LEU A 190 10.03 -12.59 22.77
N GLU A 191 11.08 -12.20 22.06
CA GLU A 191 11.85 -10.97 22.30
C GLU A 191 11.68 -9.99 21.16
N THR A 192 11.67 -8.69 21.46
CA THR A 192 11.58 -7.66 20.41
C THR A 192 12.90 -7.61 19.64
N VAL A 193 12.82 -7.83 18.33
CA VAL A 193 13.96 -7.74 17.40
C VAL A 193 14.22 -6.30 17.01
N GLY A 194 13.15 -5.63 16.61
CA GLY A 194 13.22 -4.33 15.98
C GLY A 194 11.92 -3.94 15.33
N GLY A 195 12.01 -3.16 14.30
CA GLY A 195 10.87 -2.68 13.52
C GLY A 195 11.33 -1.87 12.33
N GLY A 196 10.41 -1.13 11.74
CA GLY A 196 10.73 -0.30 10.60
C GLY A 196 9.52 0.29 9.91
N VAL A 197 9.68 0.55 8.62
CA VAL A 197 8.67 1.19 7.78
C VAL A 197 8.37 0.33 6.58
N ILE A 198 7.09 0.25 6.21
CA ILE A 198 6.63 -0.44 5.01
C ILE A 198 6.90 0.46 3.80
N LEU A 199 7.69 -0.05 2.85
CA LEU A 199 8.05 0.65 1.61
C LEU A 199 7.08 0.31 0.48
N GLU A 200 6.68 -0.98 0.40
CA GLU A 200 5.76 -1.47 -0.62
C GLU A 200 4.75 -2.44 0.01
N PRO A 201 3.45 -2.09 0.02
CA PRO A 201 2.41 -2.93 0.61
C PRO A 201 2.00 -4.14 -0.25
N ASN A 202 2.28 -4.11 -1.56
CA ASN A 202 1.86 -5.15 -2.51
C ASN A 202 2.96 -5.54 -3.49
N PRO A 203 4.16 -5.94 -3.00
CA PRO A 203 5.29 -6.20 -3.88
C PRO A 203 5.13 -7.51 -4.65
N LYS A 204 5.79 -7.59 -5.80
CA LYS A 204 6.08 -8.88 -6.45
C LYS A 204 7.17 -9.59 -5.66
N LYS A 205 7.29 -10.91 -5.82
CA LYS A 205 8.39 -11.69 -5.24
C LYS A 205 9.73 -11.15 -5.75
N LYS A 206 10.62 -10.80 -4.82
CA LYS A 206 11.94 -10.27 -5.10
C LYS A 206 13.03 -11.32 -4.93
N LYS A 207 14.12 -11.16 -5.68
CA LYS A 207 15.33 -11.98 -5.55
C LYS A 207 16.35 -11.25 -4.67
N ARG A 208 17.07 -12.02 -3.85
CA ARG A 208 18.14 -11.48 -2.99
C ARG A 208 19.34 -11.06 -3.81
N PHE A 209 20.04 -10.04 -3.35
CA PHE A 209 21.31 -9.53 -3.91
C PHE A 209 21.24 -9.09 -5.38
N HIS A 210 20.04 -8.73 -5.85
CA HIS A 210 19.88 -8.11 -7.16
C HIS A 210 19.96 -6.60 -7.02
N GLU A 211 20.88 -5.99 -7.74
CA GLU A 211 21.19 -4.55 -7.67
C GLU A 211 19.96 -3.70 -8.05
N ASP A 212 19.27 -4.08 -9.12
CA ASP A 212 18.02 -3.45 -9.57
C ASP A 212 16.91 -3.47 -8.51
N VAL A 213 16.85 -4.53 -7.69
CA VAL A 213 15.89 -4.65 -6.58
C VAL A 213 16.24 -3.70 -5.45
N ILE A 214 17.53 -3.58 -5.14
CA ILE A 214 18.02 -2.72 -4.06
C ILE A 214 17.81 -1.25 -4.45
N GLU A 215 18.18 -0.87 -5.66
CA GLU A 215 17.97 0.47 -6.21
C GLU A 215 16.48 0.88 -6.21
N GLU A 216 15.58 -0.04 -6.62
CA GLU A 216 14.12 0.19 -6.55
C GLU A 216 13.67 0.48 -5.10
N LEU A 217 14.18 -0.27 -4.11
CA LEU A 217 13.80 -0.10 -2.71
C LEU A 217 14.39 1.18 -2.10
N GLU A 218 15.61 1.57 -2.46
CA GLU A 218 16.23 2.85 -2.08
C GLU A 218 15.43 4.04 -2.64
N GLN A 219 15.01 3.96 -3.90
CA GLN A 219 14.14 4.95 -4.51
C GLN A 219 12.76 5.02 -3.81
N LYS A 220 12.20 3.88 -3.40
CA LYS A 220 10.96 3.84 -2.62
C LYS A 220 11.13 4.37 -1.19
N GLU A 221 12.30 4.20 -0.58
CA GLU A 221 12.59 4.71 0.77
C GLU A 221 12.73 6.23 0.76
N SER A 222 13.54 6.77 -0.15
CA SER A 222 13.90 8.20 -0.22
C SER A 222 13.01 9.03 -1.14
N GLY A 223 12.31 8.38 -2.10
CA GLY A 223 11.57 9.03 -3.14
C GLY A 223 10.27 9.70 -2.67
N SER A 224 9.91 10.76 -3.36
CA SER A 224 8.62 11.43 -3.23
C SER A 224 7.45 10.49 -3.62
N LEU A 225 6.23 10.91 -3.35
CA LEU A 225 5.06 10.17 -3.80
C LEU A 225 4.98 10.12 -5.34
N ALA A 226 5.46 11.17 -6.02
CA ALA A 226 5.58 11.21 -7.49
C ALA A 226 6.54 10.12 -8.01
N ASP A 227 7.72 9.96 -7.40
CA ASP A 227 8.69 8.94 -7.79
C ASP A 227 8.11 7.53 -7.64
N VAL A 228 7.40 7.28 -6.55
CA VAL A 228 6.74 5.99 -6.32
C VAL A 228 5.61 5.74 -7.34
N CYS A 229 4.84 6.77 -7.70
CA CYS A 229 3.85 6.67 -8.79
C CYS A 229 4.53 6.28 -10.11
N ALA A 230 5.64 6.95 -10.47
CA ALA A 230 6.40 6.67 -11.68
C ALA A 230 6.90 5.22 -11.72
N LEU A 231 7.47 4.72 -10.61
CA LEU A 231 7.93 3.32 -10.48
C LEU A 231 6.80 2.32 -10.69
N HIS A 232 5.62 2.55 -10.07
CA HIS A 232 4.47 1.68 -10.27
C HIS A 232 3.99 1.70 -11.72
N ILE A 233 3.91 2.87 -12.34
CA ILE A 233 3.51 3.00 -13.75
C ILE A 233 4.52 2.28 -14.66
N GLN A 234 5.82 2.42 -14.39
CA GLN A 234 6.89 1.75 -15.13
C GLN A 234 6.87 0.23 -14.99
N SER A 235 6.42 -0.30 -13.84
CA SER A 235 6.40 -1.76 -13.58
C SER A 235 5.41 -2.55 -14.44
N GLU A 236 4.53 -1.85 -15.17
CA GLU A 236 3.54 -2.44 -16.07
C GLU A 236 3.55 -1.69 -17.41
N MET A 237 3.14 -2.39 -18.47
CA MET A 237 3.08 -1.79 -19.82
C MET A 237 2.15 -0.58 -19.86
N LEU A 238 0.97 -0.70 -19.27
CA LEU A 238 0.01 0.38 -19.04
C LEU A 238 -0.61 0.23 -17.66
N MET A 239 -0.65 1.31 -16.88
CA MET A 239 -1.24 1.36 -15.55
C MET A 239 -2.55 2.13 -15.56
N THR A 240 -3.63 1.57 -14.99
CA THR A 240 -4.88 2.32 -14.82
C THR A 240 -4.84 3.15 -13.55
N LEU A 241 -5.53 4.31 -13.55
CA LEU A 241 -5.66 5.14 -12.35
C LEU A 241 -6.25 4.33 -11.18
N THR A 242 -7.29 3.55 -11.45
CA THR A 242 -7.95 2.72 -10.43
C THR A 242 -6.99 1.70 -9.81
N LYS A 243 -6.16 1.03 -10.64
CA LYS A 243 -5.17 0.06 -10.13
C LYS A 243 -4.06 0.75 -9.34
N LEU A 244 -3.60 1.91 -9.81
CA LEU A 244 -2.57 2.69 -9.13
C LEU A 244 -3.03 3.12 -7.74
N THR A 245 -4.25 3.68 -7.62
CA THR A 245 -4.83 4.09 -6.32
C THR A 245 -4.96 2.91 -5.35
N GLN A 246 -5.37 1.73 -5.83
CA GLN A 246 -5.45 0.52 -5.01
C GLN A 246 -4.09 0.01 -4.55
N LEU A 247 -3.09 0.00 -5.45
CA LEU A 247 -1.73 -0.46 -5.10
C LEU A 247 -1.09 0.45 -4.06
N MET A 248 -1.28 1.75 -4.20
CA MET A 248 -0.69 2.74 -3.31
C MET A 248 -1.52 2.97 -2.04
N SER A 249 -2.77 2.49 -1.99
CA SER A 249 -3.72 2.75 -0.91
C SER A 249 -3.92 4.26 -0.66
N HIS A 250 -4.02 5.03 -1.76
CA HIS A 250 -4.28 6.48 -1.76
C HIS A 250 -5.55 6.79 -2.56
N SER A 251 -6.21 7.91 -2.23
CA SER A 251 -7.34 8.39 -3.01
C SER A 251 -6.91 8.92 -4.37
N LYS A 252 -7.85 9.07 -5.29
CA LYS A 252 -7.57 9.69 -6.60
C LYS A 252 -7.11 11.13 -6.43
N GLU A 253 -7.76 11.84 -5.52
CA GLU A 253 -7.50 13.25 -5.21
C GLU A 253 -6.09 13.45 -4.66
N GLU A 254 -5.58 12.48 -3.88
CA GLU A 254 -4.20 12.52 -3.36
C GLU A 254 -3.15 12.28 -4.45
N ILE A 255 -3.45 11.42 -5.44
CA ILE A 255 -2.47 10.99 -6.46
C ILE A 255 -2.46 11.93 -7.68
N LEU A 256 -3.60 12.49 -8.06
CA LEU A 256 -3.72 13.29 -9.29
C LEU A 256 -2.68 14.42 -9.40
N PRO A 257 -2.38 15.23 -8.39
CA PRO A 257 -1.37 16.29 -8.49
C PRO A 257 0.01 15.76 -8.88
N TYR A 258 0.41 14.62 -8.35
CA TYR A 258 1.70 13.98 -8.67
C TYR A 258 1.73 13.39 -10.08
N LEU A 259 0.60 12.90 -10.58
CA LEU A 259 0.49 12.42 -11.96
C LEU A 259 0.54 13.59 -12.96
N GLU A 260 -0.06 14.72 -12.63
CA GLU A 260 0.03 15.94 -13.43
C GLU A 260 1.48 16.47 -13.47
N GLU A 261 2.19 16.46 -12.35
CA GLU A 261 3.63 16.78 -12.27
C GLU A 261 4.45 15.89 -13.19
N LEU A 262 4.29 14.56 -13.09
CA LEU A 262 5.00 13.58 -13.91
C LEU A 262 4.67 13.70 -15.41
N GLU A 263 3.44 14.06 -15.76
CA GLU A 263 3.03 14.34 -17.13
C GLU A 263 3.70 15.61 -17.68
N GLN A 264 3.74 16.69 -16.88
CA GLN A 264 4.45 17.93 -17.22
C GLN A 264 5.96 17.72 -17.40
N GLU A 265 6.57 16.87 -16.59
CA GLU A 265 7.96 16.48 -16.72
C GLU A 265 8.23 15.54 -17.91
N GLY A 266 7.19 15.07 -18.59
CA GLY A 266 7.30 14.15 -19.72
C GLY A 266 7.71 12.71 -19.33
N LYS A 267 7.61 12.35 -18.06
CA LYS A 267 7.93 10.99 -17.57
C LYS A 267 6.83 9.98 -17.87
N ILE A 268 5.58 10.44 -17.93
CA ILE A 268 4.41 9.62 -18.24
C ILE A 268 3.55 10.27 -19.30
N ILE A 269 2.74 9.45 -19.97
CA ILE A 269 1.73 9.87 -20.95
C ILE A 269 0.36 9.44 -20.41
N LYS A 270 -0.55 10.38 -20.30
CA LYS A 270 -1.94 10.12 -19.97
C LYS A 270 -2.72 9.72 -21.22
N ILE A 271 -3.47 8.64 -21.13
CA ILE A 271 -4.39 8.14 -22.17
C ILE A 271 -5.78 8.12 -21.57
N ASP A 272 -6.60 9.10 -21.99
CA ASP A 272 -7.97 9.27 -21.48
C ASP A 272 -8.94 8.44 -22.33
N MET A 273 -9.53 7.44 -21.71
CA MET A 273 -10.56 6.60 -22.33
C MET A 273 -11.91 6.84 -21.65
N LYS A 274 -13.02 6.71 -22.37
CA LYS A 274 -14.39 7.01 -21.88
C LYS A 274 -14.76 6.44 -20.52
N ARG A 275 -14.12 5.35 -20.09
CA ARG A 275 -14.44 4.65 -18.83
C ARG A 275 -13.30 4.59 -17.84
N GLU A 276 -12.05 4.83 -18.25
CA GLU A 276 -10.87 4.64 -17.42
C GLU A 276 -9.70 5.45 -17.98
N ILE A 277 -8.87 6.00 -17.09
CA ILE A 277 -7.65 6.71 -17.45
C ILE A 277 -6.48 5.73 -17.31
N TYR A 278 -5.63 5.67 -18.35
CA TYR A 278 -4.40 4.90 -18.37
C TYR A 278 -3.20 5.84 -18.37
N TYR A 279 -2.11 5.36 -17.78
CA TYR A 279 -0.82 6.04 -17.78
C TYR A 279 0.23 5.11 -18.37
N TRP A 280 1.05 5.66 -19.25
CA TRP A 280 2.15 4.97 -19.92
C TRP A 280 3.46 5.62 -19.56
N HIS A 281 4.39 4.88 -18.96
CA HIS A 281 5.72 5.39 -18.66
C HIS A 281 6.52 5.57 -19.94
N ILE A 282 7.27 6.68 -20.07
CA ILE A 282 8.00 6.99 -21.30
C ILE A 282 9.07 5.93 -21.63
N ALA A 283 9.72 5.33 -20.63
CA ALA A 283 10.66 4.24 -20.84
C ALA A 283 10.00 3.00 -21.46
N ASN A 284 8.79 2.64 -21.03
CA ASN A 284 8.04 1.51 -21.58
C ASN A 284 7.59 1.79 -23.01
N LYS A 285 7.20 3.06 -23.30
CA LYS A 285 6.87 3.50 -24.65
C LYS A 285 8.09 3.39 -25.57
N SER A 286 9.24 3.88 -25.14
CA SER A 286 10.49 3.80 -25.92
C SER A 286 10.92 2.37 -26.17
N ALA A 287 10.85 1.50 -25.17
CA ALA A 287 11.13 0.08 -25.31
C ALA A 287 10.18 -0.61 -26.33
N PHE A 288 8.89 -0.27 -26.25
CA PHE A 288 7.89 -0.76 -27.21
C PHE A 288 8.18 -0.30 -28.64
N GLU A 289 8.54 0.99 -28.83
CA GLU A 289 8.87 1.54 -30.15
C GLU A 289 10.08 0.86 -30.76
N GLU A 290 11.13 0.60 -29.98
CA GLU A 290 12.30 -0.13 -30.45
C GLU A 290 11.98 -1.59 -30.80
N GLU A 291 11.24 -2.30 -29.98
CA GLU A 291 10.82 -3.67 -30.27
C GLU A 291 9.95 -3.74 -31.53
N LEU A 292 9.04 -2.77 -31.69
CA LEU A 292 8.20 -2.65 -32.89
C LEU A 292 9.04 -2.41 -34.14
N LYS A 293 10.05 -1.51 -34.09
CA LYS A 293 10.94 -1.26 -35.21
C LYS A 293 11.71 -2.52 -35.64
N VAL A 294 12.28 -3.23 -34.67
CA VAL A 294 13.00 -4.49 -34.93
C VAL A 294 12.10 -5.51 -35.59
N ARG A 295 10.85 -5.66 -35.11
CA ARG A 295 9.88 -6.60 -35.71
C ARG A 295 9.46 -6.22 -37.11
N LEU A 296 9.22 -4.92 -37.34
CA LEU A 296 8.85 -4.43 -38.67
C LEU A 296 9.98 -4.62 -39.68
N LEU A 297 11.23 -4.34 -39.29
CA LEU A 297 12.40 -4.61 -40.13
C LEU A 297 12.51 -6.09 -40.50
N LYS A 298 12.39 -6.99 -39.52
CA LYS A 298 12.39 -8.45 -39.77
C LYS A 298 11.23 -8.89 -40.65
N TYR A 299 10.05 -8.29 -40.47
CA TYR A 299 8.88 -8.59 -41.30
C TYR A 299 9.12 -8.18 -42.74
N HIS A 300 9.65 -6.98 -43.02
CA HIS A 300 9.96 -6.54 -44.39
C HIS A 300 11.08 -7.33 -45.05
N GLN A 301 12.08 -7.80 -44.29
CA GLN A 301 13.08 -8.74 -44.81
C GLN A 301 12.46 -10.07 -45.29
N ASN A 302 11.49 -10.60 -44.53
CA ASN A 302 10.81 -11.86 -44.88
C ASN A 302 9.73 -11.69 -45.95
N TYR A 303 9.13 -10.50 -46.04
CA TYR A 303 8.02 -10.21 -46.96
C TYR A 303 8.23 -8.87 -47.68
N PRO A 304 9.23 -8.75 -48.55
CA PRO A 304 9.64 -7.51 -49.17
C PRO A 304 8.58 -6.81 -50.02
N TYR A 305 7.58 -7.57 -50.51
CA TYR A 305 6.49 -7.05 -51.34
C TYR A 305 5.22 -6.66 -50.56
N ARG A 306 5.25 -6.75 -49.22
CA ARG A 306 4.10 -6.35 -48.38
C ARG A 306 4.31 -4.95 -47.86
N PHE A 307 3.22 -4.15 -47.85
CA PHE A 307 3.25 -2.76 -47.36
C PHE A 307 3.53 -2.63 -45.85
N GLY A 308 3.27 -3.67 -45.06
CA GLY A 308 3.51 -3.68 -43.63
C GLY A 308 2.83 -4.84 -42.91
N MET A 309 3.09 -4.94 -41.61
CA MET A 309 2.44 -5.90 -40.73
C MET A 309 1.04 -5.42 -40.37
N LYS A 310 0.06 -6.35 -40.30
CA LYS A 310 -1.30 -6.01 -39.87
C LYS A 310 -1.32 -5.56 -38.41
N LYS A 311 -2.14 -4.54 -38.09
CA LYS A 311 -2.33 -4.02 -36.72
C LYS A 311 -2.65 -5.15 -35.72
N ALA A 312 -3.51 -6.11 -36.11
CA ALA A 312 -3.83 -7.26 -35.28
C ALA A 312 -2.62 -8.16 -34.97
N GLU A 313 -1.67 -8.33 -35.91
CA GLU A 313 -0.44 -9.10 -35.68
C GLU A 313 0.49 -8.39 -34.69
N VAL A 314 0.58 -7.05 -34.78
CA VAL A 314 1.32 -6.23 -33.80
C VAL A 314 0.69 -6.37 -32.42
N TYR A 315 -0.63 -6.21 -32.31
CA TYR A 315 -1.37 -6.38 -31.07
C TYR A 315 -1.09 -7.73 -30.40
N HIS A 316 -1.30 -8.82 -31.14
CA HIS A 316 -1.12 -10.17 -30.60
C HIS A 316 0.34 -10.47 -30.20
N SER A 317 1.30 -9.84 -30.83
CA SER A 317 2.73 -10.09 -30.58
C SER A 317 3.32 -9.24 -29.45
N LEU A 318 2.86 -7.98 -29.28
CA LEU A 318 3.48 -7.01 -28.38
C LEU A 318 2.56 -6.51 -27.27
N MET A 319 1.25 -6.48 -27.50
CA MET A 319 0.28 -5.83 -26.61
C MET A 319 -0.88 -6.71 -26.17
N LYS A 320 -0.75 -8.03 -26.25
CA LYS A 320 -1.81 -8.99 -25.91
C LYS A 320 -2.37 -8.84 -24.49
N GLN A 321 -1.58 -8.32 -23.54
CA GLN A 321 -1.98 -8.06 -22.16
C GLN A 321 -2.87 -6.82 -22.01
N ILE A 322 -2.99 -5.98 -23.04
CA ILE A 322 -3.76 -4.73 -23.03
C ILE A 322 -5.11 -4.99 -23.71
N LYS A 323 -6.16 -4.31 -23.23
CA LYS A 323 -7.48 -4.40 -23.88
C LYS A 323 -7.41 -3.89 -25.32
N PRO A 324 -8.02 -4.57 -26.32
CA PRO A 324 -7.94 -4.19 -27.73
C PRO A 324 -8.32 -2.73 -28.02
N ASN A 325 -9.34 -2.23 -27.33
CA ASN A 325 -9.84 -0.85 -27.49
C ASN A 325 -8.87 0.22 -26.96
N VAL A 326 -7.85 -0.15 -26.17
CA VAL A 326 -6.82 0.78 -25.70
C VAL A 326 -5.62 0.78 -26.65
N PHE A 327 -5.43 -0.32 -27.37
CA PHE A 327 -4.41 -0.43 -28.43
C PHE A 327 -4.81 0.33 -29.71
N GLU A 328 -6.10 0.48 -29.99
CA GLU A 328 -6.63 1.19 -31.18
C GLU A 328 -6.44 2.70 -31.14
#